data_5100b64f55a6de9e208532861f84b3fd
#
_entry.id   5100b64f55a6de9e208532861f84b3fd
#
_cell.length_a   1.000
_cell.length_b   1.000
_cell.length_c   1.000
_cell.angle_alpha   90.00
_cell.angle_beta   90.00
_cell.angle_gamma   90.00
#
_symmetry.space_group_name_H-M   'P 1'
#
loop_
_entity.id
_entity.type
_entity.pdbx_description
1 polymer ?
#
loop_
_entity_poly.entity_id
_entity_poly.type
_entity_poly.pdbx_seq_one_letter_code
_entity_poly.pdbx_strand_id
1 'polypeptide(L)'
;MILEEATLNKLRVNSPPGGWFPALQDLYLCITEFNLRCADLFLSPRLKRIRIYVMWLWDTPPPPDFLQNLASIISALSTSSLEQMSVHPNNQAIPWVLFEDIFSSIVLRCGPPFTEYDSPVPLSNAALNHLIHLPHLHTWRIHGPPPTYPTSSLPLVFPPLRELTLGEGAVRGWFPLLRCLEGGTSTTQGVTPLSRAKESLKVLRVEDMSGLNVDPSSVSTIQCFRNLVDLRVRVHCPSRDERGQCNFKLNNDDIAELAMALTQLQSLVLGYPCFKNTCLTTIACLLPISVHCSKLRKLKIHLNTTNIVDDLRNILEDPQFQQLRSLPKCPLTYLGVYRTPLRLDESDLETVAKGIVDIFPSLTDFDGFEESWIELSRQITDLREGSE
;
A
#
# COMPACT_ATOMS: atom_id res chain seq x y z
N MET A 1 -11.67 22.60 19.37
CA MET A 1 -12.33 23.95 19.62
C MET A 1 -13.27 24.17 18.46
N ILE A 2 -14.57 24.21 18.73
CA ILE A 2 -15.59 24.53 17.72
C ILE A 2 -15.86 26.04 17.90
N LEU A 3 -15.47 26.81 16.88
CA LEU A 3 -15.77 28.26 16.87
C LEU A 3 -17.16 28.47 16.24
N GLU A 4 -17.96 29.33 16.84
CA GLU A 4 -19.25 29.71 16.27
C GLU A 4 -19.06 30.46 14.94
N GLU A 5 -19.97 30.27 13.99
CA GLU A 5 -19.94 30.92 12.68
C GLU A 5 -19.84 32.46 12.75
N ALA A 6 -20.53 33.08 13.71
CA ALA A 6 -20.44 34.49 13.95
C ALA A 6 -19.02 34.96 14.34
N THR A 7 -18.32 34.15 15.12
CA THR A 7 -16.92 34.41 15.52
C THR A 7 -15.99 34.29 14.34
N LEU A 8 -16.18 33.26 13.50
CA LEU A 8 -15.37 33.01 12.30
C LEU A 8 -15.56 34.10 11.25
N ASN A 9 -16.79 34.60 11.07
CA ASN A 9 -17.07 35.75 10.19
C ASN A 9 -16.41 37.04 10.70
N LYS A 10 -16.39 37.28 12.01
CA LYS A 10 -15.65 38.41 12.60
C LYS A 10 -14.13 38.29 12.37
N LEU A 11 -13.58 37.09 12.48
CA LEU A 11 -12.16 36.83 12.19
C LEU A 11 -11.84 37.11 10.72
N ARG A 12 -12.71 36.69 9.80
CA ARG A 12 -12.52 36.93 8.37
C ARG A 12 -12.52 38.42 8.03
N VAL A 13 -13.49 39.18 8.53
CA VAL A 13 -13.60 40.62 8.28
C VAL A 13 -12.39 41.40 8.85
N ASN A 14 -11.82 40.93 9.95
CA ASN A 14 -10.70 41.59 10.63
C ASN A 14 -9.35 40.89 10.30
N SER A 15 -9.29 40.09 9.25
CA SER A 15 -8.04 39.38 8.91
C SER A 15 -6.92 40.37 8.56
N PRO A 16 -5.77 40.27 9.24
CA PRO A 16 -4.63 41.14 8.94
C PRO A 16 -4.02 40.82 7.60
N PRO A 17 -3.31 41.76 6.97
CA PRO A 17 -2.50 41.46 5.77
C PRO A 17 -1.55 40.30 6.06
N GLY A 18 -1.63 39.20 5.28
CA GLY A 18 -0.84 37.98 5.47
C GLY A 18 -1.51 36.91 6.34
N GLY A 19 -2.79 37.11 6.71
CA GLY A 19 -3.59 36.14 7.48
C GLY A 19 -3.31 36.15 8.97
N TRP A 20 -4.10 35.37 9.75
CA TRP A 20 -3.97 35.26 11.19
C TRP A 20 -2.72 34.51 11.66
N PHE A 21 -2.19 33.67 10.82
CA PHE A 21 -1.08 32.78 11.16
C PHE A 21 0.06 32.88 10.15
N PRO A 22 0.70 34.04 9.98
CA PRO A 22 1.69 34.25 8.90
C PRO A 22 2.95 33.40 9.02
N ALA A 23 3.23 32.85 10.20
CA ALA A 23 4.37 31.97 10.47
C ALA A 23 3.99 30.47 10.50
N LEU A 24 2.73 30.11 10.24
CA LEU A 24 2.28 28.72 10.27
C LEU A 24 2.97 27.92 9.16
N GLN A 25 3.64 26.84 9.54
CA GLN A 25 4.35 25.95 8.62
C GLN A 25 3.63 24.59 8.45
N ASP A 26 2.94 24.15 9.49
CA ASP A 26 2.24 22.87 9.55
C ASP A 26 0.76 23.08 9.80
N LEU A 27 -0.07 22.55 8.94
CA LEU A 27 -1.52 22.69 9.05
C LEU A 27 -2.20 21.32 8.93
N TYR A 28 -2.96 20.97 9.93
CA TYR A 28 -3.85 19.83 9.93
C TYR A 28 -5.29 20.33 9.94
N LEU A 29 -6.00 20.11 8.84
CA LEU A 29 -7.40 20.50 8.70
C LEU A 29 -8.28 19.25 8.71
N CYS A 30 -9.21 19.20 9.63
CA CYS A 30 -10.33 18.28 9.58
C CYS A 30 -11.54 19.06 9.03
N ILE A 31 -11.84 18.87 7.76
CA ILE A 31 -12.90 19.57 7.05
C ILE A 31 -14.19 18.79 7.17
N THR A 32 -15.20 19.46 7.73
CA THR A 32 -16.59 19.00 7.80
C THR A 32 -17.48 19.99 7.07
N GLU A 33 -18.73 19.63 6.86
CA GLU A 33 -19.75 20.53 6.32
C GLU A 33 -19.81 21.90 7.07
N PHE A 34 -19.60 21.86 8.39
CA PHE A 34 -19.77 23.03 9.26
C PHE A 34 -18.57 23.98 9.29
N ASN A 35 -17.35 23.48 9.08
CA ASN A 35 -16.14 24.31 9.25
C ASN A 35 -15.43 24.66 7.93
N LEU A 36 -15.91 24.13 6.82
CA LEU A 36 -15.29 24.32 5.50
C LEU A 36 -15.11 25.80 5.15
N ARG A 37 -16.13 26.63 5.45
CA ARG A 37 -16.15 28.06 5.09
C ARG A 37 -15.05 28.89 5.75
N CYS A 38 -14.37 28.37 6.75
CA CYS A 38 -13.39 29.11 7.55
C CYS A 38 -11.99 28.57 7.44
N ALA A 39 -11.79 27.52 6.66
CA ALA A 39 -10.48 26.87 6.51
C ALA A 39 -9.43 27.80 5.86
N ASP A 40 -9.86 28.75 5.02
CA ASP A 40 -9.02 29.76 4.40
C ASP A 40 -8.30 30.67 5.41
N LEU A 41 -8.89 30.89 6.60
CA LEU A 41 -8.27 31.69 7.66
C LEU A 41 -6.95 31.13 8.19
N PHE A 42 -6.72 29.85 8.00
CA PHE A 42 -5.53 29.13 8.47
C PHE A 42 -4.46 28.97 7.39
N LEU A 43 -4.71 29.41 6.15
CA LEU A 43 -3.76 29.29 5.08
C LEU A 43 -2.66 30.34 5.20
N SER A 44 -1.43 29.89 5.42
CA SER A 44 -0.25 30.74 5.54
C SER A 44 0.59 30.67 4.25
N PRO A 45 1.20 31.80 3.83
CA PRO A 45 2.12 31.78 2.68
C PRO A 45 3.42 31.00 2.97
N ARG A 46 3.70 30.69 4.24
CA ARG A 46 4.87 29.91 4.69
C ARG A 46 4.56 28.45 4.96
N LEU A 47 3.38 27.99 4.53
CA LEU A 47 2.94 26.62 4.78
C LEU A 47 3.87 25.64 4.06
N LYS A 48 4.45 24.71 4.83
CA LYS A 48 5.33 23.65 4.35
C LYS A 48 4.61 22.30 4.26
N ARG A 49 3.76 22.02 5.25
CA ARG A 49 3.05 20.74 5.35
C ARG A 49 1.57 20.99 5.53
N ILE A 50 0.77 20.34 4.70
CA ILE A 50 -0.68 20.38 4.82
C ILE A 50 -1.26 18.98 4.80
N ARG A 51 -2.11 18.68 5.78
CA ARG A 51 -2.92 17.47 5.83
C ARG A 51 -4.38 17.85 5.92
N ILE A 52 -5.16 17.41 4.96
CA ILE A 52 -6.59 17.69 4.88
C ILE A 52 -7.34 16.38 5.05
N TYR A 53 -8.11 16.27 6.11
CA TYR A 53 -9.07 15.20 6.31
C TYR A 53 -10.45 15.71 5.95
N VAL A 54 -11.04 15.15 4.90
CA VAL A 54 -12.38 15.52 4.48
C VAL A 54 -13.36 14.51 5.08
N MET A 55 -14.10 14.96 6.09
CA MET A 55 -15.10 14.14 6.78
C MET A 55 -16.48 14.44 6.22
N TRP A 56 -16.94 13.57 5.32
CA TRP A 56 -18.31 13.59 4.83
C TRP A 56 -19.09 12.48 5.53
N LEU A 57 -20.11 12.88 6.32
CA LEU A 57 -20.81 11.95 7.22
C LEU A 57 -22.05 11.31 6.59
N TRP A 58 -22.40 11.68 5.38
CA TRP A 58 -23.61 11.23 4.72
C TRP A 58 -23.29 10.26 3.59
N ASP A 59 -24.19 9.28 3.36
CA ASP A 59 -24.10 8.35 2.22
C ASP A 59 -24.49 9.01 0.88
N THR A 60 -24.97 10.25 0.93
CA THR A 60 -25.34 11.05 -0.25
C THR A 60 -24.15 11.84 -0.76
N PRO A 61 -24.06 12.13 -2.07
CA PRO A 61 -23.02 13.02 -2.60
C PRO A 61 -23.04 14.38 -1.93
N PRO A 62 -21.86 15.01 -1.71
CA PRO A 62 -21.79 16.37 -1.18
C PRO A 62 -22.51 17.37 -2.06
N PRO A 63 -23.17 18.40 -1.47
CA PRO A 63 -23.81 19.45 -2.25
C PRO A 63 -22.76 20.28 -3.03
N PRO A 64 -23.16 20.88 -4.17
CA PRO A 64 -22.25 21.67 -4.99
C PRO A 64 -21.52 22.78 -4.24
N ASP A 65 -22.18 23.44 -3.29
CA ASP A 65 -21.58 24.49 -2.47
C ASP A 65 -20.41 23.97 -1.61
N PHE A 66 -20.54 22.77 -1.07
CA PHE A 66 -19.45 22.13 -0.33
C PHE A 66 -18.24 21.90 -1.25
N LEU A 67 -18.49 21.34 -2.43
CA LEU A 67 -17.44 21.05 -3.41
C LEU A 67 -16.75 22.33 -3.90
N GLN A 68 -17.53 23.38 -4.14
CA GLN A 68 -17.01 24.69 -4.56
C GLN A 68 -16.16 25.36 -3.47
N ASN A 69 -16.60 25.32 -2.22
CA ASN A 69 -15.82 25.85 -1.09
C ASN A 69 -14.53 25.05 -0.88
N LEU A 70 -14.59 23.73 -0.95
CA LEU A 70 -13.40 22.87 -0.87
C LEU A 70 -12.40 23.19 -1.98
N ALA A 71 -12.89 23.34 -3.20
CA ALA A 71 -12.08 23.75 -4.37
C ALA A 71 -11.41 25.12 -4.15
N SER A 72 -12.15 26.08 -3.59
CA SER A 72 -11.63 27.42 -3.27
C SER A 72 -10.48 27.39 -2.27
N ILE A 73 -10.64 26.60 -1.18
CA ILE A 73 -9.59 26.43 -0.16
C ILE A 73 -8.33 25.79 -0.75
N ILE A 74 -8.51 24.71 -1.50
CA ILE A 74 -7.39 24.02 -2.12
C ILE A 74 -6.67 24.94 -3.11
N SER A 75 -7.41 25.72 -3.90
CA SER A 75 -6.84 26.66 -4.86
C SER A 75 -6.07 27.81 -4.22
N ALA A 76 -6.44 28.20 -3.00
CA ALA A 76 -5.80 29.27 -2.24
C ALA A 76 -4.47 28.84 -1.58
N LEU A 77 -4.11 27.57 -1.66
CA LEU A 77 -2.84 27.09 -1.12
C LEU A 77 -1.64 27.71 -1.84
N SER A 78 -0.74 28.29 -1.05
CA SER A 78 0.55 28.73 -1.56
C SER A 78 1.47 27.51 -1.72
N THR A 79 2.01 27.30 -2.92
CA THR A 79 2.78 26.09 -3.24
C THR A 79 4.28 26.31 -3.26
N SER A 80 4.76 27.57 -3.19
CA SER A 80 6.16 27.91 -3.33
C SER A 80 7.07 27.33 -2.23
N SER A 81 6.52 27.14 -1.03
CA SER A 81 7.23 26.57 0.13
C SER A 81 6.72 25.19 0.54
N LEU A 82 5.76 24.62 -0.20
CA LEU A 82 5.12 23.37 0.18
C LEU A 82 6.10 22.20 0.01
N GLU A 83 6.29 21.46 1.10
CA GLU A 83 7.13 20.26 1.17
C GLU A 83 6.28 18.98 1.13
N GLN A 84 5.08 19.02 1.75
CA GLN A 84 4.23 17.85 1.88
C GLN A 84 2.75 18.22 1.72
N MET A 85 2.04 17.41 0.96
CA MET A 85 0.59 17.54 0.77
C MET A 85 -0.09 16.18 0.94
N SER A 86 -1.08 16.15 1.84
CA SER A 86 -1.82 14.93 2.13
C SER A 86 -3.30 15.23 2.22
N VAL A 87 -4.12 14.46 1.50
CA VAL A 87 -5.58 14.58 1.52
C VAL A 87 -6.19 13.22 1.73
N HIS A 88 -6.95 13.08 2.79
CA HIS A 88 -7.57 11.81 3.19
C HIS A 88 -9.09 11.97 3.25
N PRO A 89 -9.84 11.25 2.42
CA PRO A 89 -11.28 11.13 2.59
C PRO A 89 -11.59 10.14 3.70
N ASN A 90 -12.64 10.41 4.47
CA ASN A 90 -13.22 9.37 5.32
C ASN A 90 -14.29 8.56 4.59
N ASN A 91 -14.74 9.03 3.43
CA ASN A 91 -15.84 8.44 2.67
C ASN A 91 -15.54 8.51 1.16
N GLN A 92 -15.89 7.47 0.44
CA GLN A 92 -15.75 7.38 -1.02
C GLN A 92 -16.82 8.16 -1.79
N ALA A 93 -17.83 8.71 -1.09
CA ALA A 93 -18.91 9.46 -1.73
C ALA A 93 -18.47 10.77 -2.39
N ILE A 94 -17.26 11.26 -2.09
CA ILE A 94 -16.72 12.46 -2.73
C ILE A 94 -16.22 12.14 -4.13
N PRO A 95 -16.74 12.78 -5.18
CA PRO A 95 -16.30 12.54 -6.54
C PRO A 95 -14.97 13.25 -6.82
N TRP A 96 -13.87 12.67 -6.36
CA TRP A 96 -12.52 13.26 -6.43
C TRP A 96 -12.07 13.63 -7.82
N VAL A 97 -12.62 13.02 -8.86
CA VAL A 97 -12.34 13.37 -10.26
C VAL A 97 -12.67 14.84 -10.57
N LEU A 98 -13.63 15.45 -9.87
CA LEU A 98 -13.98 16.87 -10.06
C LEU A 98 -12.88 17.83 -9.59
N PHE A 99 -11.92 17.34 -8.83
CA PHE A 99 -10.81 18.14 -8.32
C PHE A 99 -9.50 17.96 -9.11
N GLU A 100 -9.51 17.14 -10.16
CA GLU A 100 -8.31 16.85 -10.97
C GLU A 100 -7.58 18.09 -11.42
N ASP A 101 -8.29 19.05 -12.02
CA ASP A 101 -7.71 20.30 -12.54
C ASP A 101 -7.08 21.15 -11.43
N ILE A 102 -7.74 21.22 -10.28
CA ILE A 102 -7.28 22.03 -9.14
C ILE A 102 -6.01 21.44 -8.56
N PHE A 103 -6.01 20.12 -8.28
CA PHE A 103 -4.84 19.43 -7.74
C PHE A 103 -3.69 19.40 -8.74
N SER A 104 -3.98 19.19 -10.01
CA SER A 104 -3.00 19.28 -11.08
C SER A 104 -2.35 20.66 -11.13
N SER A 105 -3.14 21.74 -11.02
CA SER A 105 -2.63 23.10 -10.96
C SER A 105 -1.73 23.34 -9.75
N ILE A 106 -2.06 22.77 -8.58
CA ILE A 106 -1.22 22.87 -7.38
C ILE A 106 0.10 22.15 -7.59
N VAL A 107 0.04 20.88 -8.05
CA VAL A 107 1.23 20.07 -8.28
C VAL A 107 2.17 20.75 -9.28
N LEU A 108 1.64 21.31 -10.37
CA LEU A 108 2.44 22.04 -11.37
C LEU A 108 3.16 23.29 -10.81
N ARG A 109 2.67 23.84 -9.70
CA ARG A 109 3.29 24.99 -9.01
C ARG A 109 4.25 24.56 -7.89
N CYS A 110 4.25 23.27 -7.49
CA CYS A 110 5.18 22.78 -6.48
C CYS A 110 6.61 22.84 -7.01
N GLY A 111 7.51 23.33 -6.16
CA GLY A 111 8.95 23.46 -6.48
C GLY A 111 9.81 22.33 -5.89
N PRO A 112 11.14 22.47 -5.99
CA PRO A 112 12.09 21.47 -5.50
C PRO A 112 11.94 21.03 -4.04
N PRO A 113 11.44 21.85 -3.08
CA PRO A 113 11.24 21.41 -1.71
C PRO A 113 10.20 20.32 -1.53
N PHE A 114 9.36 20.05 -2.55
CA PHE A 114 8.25 19.11 -2.46
C PHE A 114 8.75 17.67 -2.38
N THR A 115 8.39 16.97 -1.30
CA THR A 115 8.93 15.65 -0.94
C THR A 115 7.88 14.56 -0.81
N GLU A 116 6.62 14.93 -0.57
CA GLU A 116 5.53 13.96 -0.33
C GLU A 116 4.22 14.42 -0.96
N TYR A 117 3.61 13.51 -1.73
CA TYR A 117 2.26 13.63 -2.27
C TYR A 117 1.43 12.42 -1.86
N ASP A 118 0.29 12.66 -1.22
CA ASP A 118 -0.64 11.66 -0.73
C ASP A 118 -2.08 12.13 -0.98
N SER A 119 -2.78 11.56 -1.97
CA SER A 119 -4.11 12.06 -2.34
C SER A 119 -4.92 11.02 -3.10
N PRO A 120 -6.24 10.97 -2.89
CA PRO A 120 -7.16 10.19 -3.71
C PRO A 120 -7.49 10.86 -5.04
N VAL A 121 -7.06 12.10 -5.24
CA VAL A 121 -7.41 12.86 -6.44
C VAL A 121 -6.53 12.45 -7.60
N PRO A 122 -7.11 12.09 -8.76
CA PRO A 122 -6.34 11.87 -9.97
C PRO A 122 -5.61 13.16 -10.40
N LEU A 123 -4.49 12.98 -11.06
CA LEU A 123 -3.72 14.10 -11.62
C LEU A 123 -3.72 14.04 -13.13
N SER A 124 -3.72 15.19 -13.79
CA SER A 124 -3.50 15.26 -15.23
C SER A 124 -2.11 14.73 -15.62
N ASN A 125 -1.95 14.32 -16.86
CA ASN A 125 -0.67 13.84 -17.38
C ASN A 125 0.46 14.87 -17.21
N ALA A 126 0.16 16.15 -17.37
CA ALA A 126 1.14 17.22 -17.19
C ALA A 126 1.59 17.34 -15.73
N ALA A 127 0.66 17.28 -14.76
CA ALA A 127 0.96 17.35 -13.35
C ALA A 127 1.76 16.13 -12.88
N LEU A 128 1.42 14.96 -13.35
CA LEU A 128 2.17 13.76 -13.09
C LEU A 128 3.58 13.81 -13.62
N ASN A 129 3.71 14.23 -14.87
CA ASN A 129 5.02 14.40 -15.48
C ASN A 129 5.87 15.41 -14.70
N HIS A 130 5.26 16.48 -14.18
CA HIS A 130 5.95 17.43 -13.31
C HIS A 130 6.35 16.76 -11.99
N LEU A 131 5.43 16.05 -11.34
CA LEU A 131 5.65 15.40 -10.04
C LEU A 131 6.82 14.41 -10.09
N ILE A 132 6.89 13.57 -11.12
CA ILE A 132 7.97 12.57 -11.27
C ILE A 132 9.33 13.19 -11.56
N HIS A 133 9.39 14.48 -11.96
CA HIS A 133 10.64 15.20 -12.16
C HIS A 133 11.09 15.99 -10.91
N LEU A 134 10.28 16.05 -9.86
CA LEU A 134 10.67 16.73 -8.63
C LEU A 134 11.83 15.98 -7.95
N PRO A 135 12.99 16.63 -7.76
CA PRO A 135 14.24 15.93 -7.40
C PRO A 135 14.22 15.31 -5.99
N HIS A 136 13.37 15.82 -5.12
CA HIS A 136 13.29 15.43 -3.72
C HIS A 136 12.02 14.66 -3.37
N LEU A 137 11.16 14.35 -4.35
CA LEU A 137 9.99 13.51 -4.12
C LEU A 137 10.43 12.11 -3.71
N HIS A 138 10.11 11.71 -2.49
CA HIS A 138 10.46 10.38 -1.97
C HIS A 138 9.24 9.56 -1.53
N THR A 139 8.08 10.21 -1.32
CA THR A 139 6.83 9.52 -0.95
C THR A 139 5.72 9.91 -1.92
N TRP A 140 5.15 8.91 -2.55
CA TRP A 140 4.05 9.10 -3.47
C TRP A 140 2.95 8.07 -3.17
N ARG A 141 1.78 8.56 -2.71
CA ARG A 141 0.62 7.74 -2.40
C ARG A 141 -0.58 8.23 -3.19
N ILE A 142 -1.19 7.34 -3.95
CA ILE A 142 -2.37 7.61 -4.75
C ILE A 142 -3.46 6.61 -4.36
N HIS A 143 -4.62 7.11 -3.97
CA HIS A 143 -5.75 6.31 -3.51
C HIS A 143 -6.96 6.38 -4.46
N GLY A 144 -6.80 6.98 -5.63
CA GLY A 144 -7.85 7.14 -6.65
C GLY A 144 -7.61 6.28 -7.89
N PRO A 145 -8.55 6.31 -8.85
CA PRO A 145 -8.36 5.64 -10.12
C PRO A 145 -7.09 6.17 -10.79
N PRO A 146 -6.29 5.27 -11.40
CA PRO A 146 -5.14 5.72 -12.14
C PRO A 146 -5.61 6.61 -13.28
N PRO A 147 -4.94 7.71 -13.53
CA PRO A 147 -5.18 8.46 -14.72
C PRO A 147 -4.98 7.54 -15.93
N THR A 148 -5.76 7.77 -16.99
CA THR A 148 -5.62 7.08 -18.26
C THR A 148 -4.34 7.52 -18.93
N TYR A 149 -3.21 6.93 -18.52
CA TYR A 149 -1.92 7.26 -19.12
C TYR A 149 -1.80 6.67 -20.52
N PRO A 150 -1.44 7.47 -21.50
CA PRO A 150 -0.76 6.92 -22.64
C PRO A 150 0.62 6.44 -22.17
N THR A 151 0.75 5.12 -21.98
CA THR A 151 1.98 4.45 -21.51
C THR A 151 3.21 4.75 -22.37
N SER A 152 3.02 5.34 -23.56
CA SER A 152 4.07 5.70 -24.50
C SER A 152 4.74 7.05 -24.26
N SER A 153 4.25 7.88 -23.33
CA SER A 153 4.72 9.27 -23.16
C SER A 153 5.33 9.57 -21.78
N LEU A 154 5.41 8.59 -20.87
CA LEU A 154 6.04 8.83 -19.56
C LEU A 154 7.56 8.81 -19.70
N PRO A 155 8.26 9.85 -19.27
CA PRO A 155 9.71 9.85 -19.23
C PRO A 155 10.20 8.78 -18.24
N LEU A 156 11.22 8.06 -18.65
CA LEU A 156 11.77 6.90 -17.95
C LEU A 156 12.60 7.22 -16.70
N VAL A 157 12.61 8.48 -16.24
CA VAL A 157 13.45 8.90 -15.10
C VAL A 157 12.57 9.31 -13.94
N PHE A 158 12.36 8.38 -13.03
CA PHE A 158 11.70 8.69 -11.76
C PHE A 158 12.68 9.22 -10.72
N PRO A 159 12.22 10.10 -9.79
CA PRO A 159 13.01 10.52 -8.65
C PRO A 159 13.37 9.33 -7.76
N PRO A 160 14.26 9.49 -6.79
CA PRO A 160 14.63 8.42 -5.86
C PRO A 160 13.49 8.13 -4.85
N LEU A 161 12.37 7.60 -5.36
CA LEU A 161 11.23 7.22 -4.52
C LEU A 161 11.64 6.20 -3.47
N ARG A 162 11.23 6.45 -2.23
CA ARG A 162 11.39 5.51 -1.10
C ARG A 162 10.10 4.77 -0.79
N GLU A 163 8.97 5.43 -1.00
CA GLU A 163 7.64 4.87 -0.77
C GLU A 163 6.72 5.15 -1.95
N LEU A 164 6.07 4.09 -2.44
CA LEU A 164 5.01 4.13 -3.42
C LEU A 164 3.81 3.36 -2.89
N THR A 165 2.67 4.03 -2.78
CA THR A 165 1.39 3.40 -2.46
C THR A 165 0.40 3.67 -3.58
N LEU A 166 -0.18 2.61 -4.10
CA LEU A 166 -1.18 2.59 -5.14
C LEU A 166 -2.45 2.01 -4.53
N GLY A 167 -3.41 2.86 -4.23
CA GLY A 167 -4.65 2.48 -3.56
C GLY A 167 -5.82 2.30 -4.52
N GLU A 168 -7.00 2.20 -3.95
CA GLU A 168 -8.29 1.89 -4.58
C GLU A 168 -8.49 2.62 -5.91
N GLY A 169 -8.55 1.85 -6.98
CA GLY A 169 -8.79 2.41 -8.32
C GLY A 169 -8.59 1.37 -9.40
N ALA A 170 -8.98 1.64 -10.62
CA ALA A 170 -8.88 0.71 -11.73
C ALA A 170 -7.41 0.34 -12.02
N VAL A 171 -6.99 -0.75 -11.44
CA VAL A 171 -5.60 -1.27 -11.37
C VAL A 171 -4.98 -1.61 -12.73
N ARG A 172 -5.78 -1.73 -13.77
CA ARG A 172 -5.25 -1.98 -15.12
C ARG A 172 -4.19 -0.96 -15.57
N GLY A 173 -4.12 0.21 -14.90
CA GLY A 173 -3.12 1.24 -15.18
C GLY A 173 -1.84 1.19 -14.35
N TRP A 174 -1.77 0.44 -13.25
CA TRP A 174 -0.64 0.52 -12.32
C TRP A 174 0.56 -0.34 -12.72
N PHE A 175 0.36 -1.52 -13.29
CA PHE A 175 1.47 -2.34 -13.78
C PHE A 175 2.28 -1.65 -14.88
N PRO A 176 1.67 -0.96 -15.85
CA PRO A 176 2.41 -0.08 -16.76
C PRO A 176 3.28 0.95 -16.04
N LEU A 177 2.76 1.58 -14.96
CA LEU A 177 3.55 2.51 -14.14
C LEU A 177 4.73 1.83 -13.47
N LEU A 178 4.52 0.67 -12.83
CA LEU A 178 5.60 -0.10 -12.22
C LEU A 178 6.66 -0.51 -13.23
N ARG A 179 6.27 -0.92 -14.45
CA ARG A 179 7.20 -1.22 -15.54
C ARG A 179 8.01 0.02 -15.99
N CYS A 180 7.41 1.20 -15.97
CA CYS A 180 8.15 2.44 -16.21
C CYS A 180 9.19 2.70 -15.11
N LEU A 181 8.90 2.34 -13.85
CA LEU A 181 9.85 2.43 -12.74
C LEU A 181 11.02 1.45 -12.86
N GLU A 182 10.84 0.33 -13.56
CA GLU A 182 11.91 -0.64 -13.85
C GLU A 182 13.00 -0.06 -14.78
N GLY A 183 12.67 0.96 -15.57
CA GLY A 183 13.49 1.44 -16.66
C GLY A 183 13.28 0.55 -17.89
N GLY A 184 12.25 0.86 -18.69
CA GLY A 184 11.89 0.09 -19.88
C GLY A 184 13.09 -0.14 -20.81
N THR A 185 13.15 -1.33 -21.38
CA THR A 185 14.12 -1.73 -22.42
C THR A 185 13.85 -0.99 -23.72
N SER A 186 14.16 0.31 -23.73
CA SER A 186 14.25 1.02 -25.02
C SER A 186 15.57 0.60 -25.69
N THR A 187 15.46 -0.20 -26.74
CA THR A 187 16.56 -0.71 -27.55
C THR A 187 17.30 0.35 -28.38
N THR A 188 17.14 1.62 -28.09
CA THR A 188 17.92 2.67 -28.74
C THR A 188 19.22 2.88 -27.96
N GLN A 189 20.33 2.64 -28.62
CA GLN A 189 21.72 2.80 -28.19
C GLN A 189 21.94 4.16 -27.46
N GLY A 190 21.81 4.18 -26.17
CA GLY A 190 22.11 5.31 -25.31
C GLY A 190 21.96 4.85 -23.88
N VAL A 191 22.92 5.17 -23.03
CA VAL A 191 22.93 4.86 -21.60
C VAL A 191 21.56 5.25 -21.02
N THR A 192 20.68 4.25 -20.84
CA THR A 192 19.41 4.47 -20.19
C THR A 192 19.73 4.87 -18.74
N PRO A 193 19.33 6.07 -18.27
CA PRO A 193 19.42 6.36 -16.86
C PRO A 193 18.54 5.34 -16.15
N LEU A 194 19.17 4.37 -15.48
CA LEU A 194 18.52 3.41 -14.61
C LEU A 194 17.58 4.19 -13.70
N SER A 195 16.32 3.82 -13.68
CA SER A 195 15.35 4.49 -12.81
C SER A 195 15.90 4.45 -11.39
N ARG A 196 16.20 5.62 -10.83
CA ARG A 196 16.70 5.74 -9.44
C ARG A 196 15.72 5.13 -8.44
N ALA A 197 14.45 5.07 -8.79
CA ALA A 197 13.42 4.41 -7.99
C ALA A 197 13.70 2.91 -7.79
N LYS A 198 14.27 2.22 -8.77
CA LYS A 198 14.60 0.79 -8.66
C LYS A 198 15.55 0.49 -7.49
N GLU A 199 16.48 1.39 -7.23
CA GLU A 199 17.47 1.23 -6.16
C GLU A 199 16.99 1.85 -4.83
N SER A 200 16.14 2.87 -4.87
CA SER A 200 15.74 3.64 -3.70
C SER A 200 14.45 3.15 -3.04
N LEU A 201 13.56 2.44 -3.78
CA LEU A 201 12.26 2.04 -3.29
C LEU A 201 12.38 1.01 -2.16
N LYS A 202 11.83 1.37 -0.99
CA LYS A 202 11.82 0.53 0.21
C LYS A 202 10.43 0.05 0.59
N VAL A 203 9.41 0.80 0.21
CA VAL A 203 8.02 0.51 0.54
C VAL A 203 7.20 0.52 -0.75
N LEU A 204 6.60 -0.61 -1.08
CA LEU A 204 5.66 -0.75 -2.18
C LEU A 204 4.35 -1.31 -1.66
N ARG A 205 3.27 -0.54 -1.80
CA ARG A 205 1.93 -0.98 -1.45
C ARG A 205 1.02 -0.85 -2.65
N VAL A 206 0.45 -1.95 -3.05
CA VAL A 206 -0.58 -2.03 -4.07
C VAL A 206 -1.85 -2.51 -3.40
N GLU A 207 -2.79 -1.61 -3.18
CA GLU A 207 -4.05 -1.89 -2.49
C GLU A 207 -5.21 -1.63 -3.45
N ASP A 208 -5.71 -2.70 -4.07
CA ASP A 208 -6.84 -2.62 -5.00
C ASP A 208 -8.02 -3.42 -4.48
N MET A 209 -9.16 -2.75 -4.42
CA MET A 209 -10.43 -3.38 -4.06
C MET A 209 -11.27 -3.78 -5.29
N SER A 210 -10.89 -3.41 -6.51
CA SER A 210 -11.73 -3.51 -7.71
C SER A 210 -11.40 -4.67 -8.68
N GLY A 211 -10.65 -5.70 -8.23
CA GLY A 211 -10.46 -6.93 -9.00
C GLY A 211 -9.19 -6.99 -9.85
N LEU A 212 -8.08 -6.46 -9.34
CA LEU A 212 -6.76 -6.71 -9.90
C LEU A 212 -6.47 -8.22 -9.96
N ASN A 213 -5.96 -8.68 -11.07
CA ASN A 213 -5.30 -9.98 -11.16
C ASN A 213 -3.82 -9.81 -10.85
N VAL A 214 -3.34 -10.47 -9.81
CA VAL A 214 -1.91 -10.63 -9.55
C VAL A 214 -1.46 -11.97 -10.12
N ASP A 215 -0.68 -11.90 -11.14
CA ASP A 215 -0.18 -13.03 -11.92
C ASP A 215 1.36 -13.08 -11.92
N PRO A 216 2.00 -14.10 -12.48
CA PRO A 216 3.46 -14.19 -12.56
C PRO A 216 4.13 -12.99 -13.22
N SER A 217 3.47 -12.31 -14.18
CA SER A 217 4.05 -11.12 -14.81
C SER A 217 4.16 -9.94 -13.85
N SER A 218 3.30 -9.91 -12.85
CA SER A 218 3.33 -8.92 -11.77
C SER A 218 4.54 -9.14 -10.85
N VAL A 219 4.89 -10.40 -10.61
CA VAL A 219 6.04 -10.80 -9.78
C VAL A 219 7.34 -10.33 -10.44
N SER A 220 7.54 -10.62 -11.73
CA SER A 220 8.76 -10.22 -12.44
C SER A 220 8.99 -8.70 -12.39
N THR A 221 7.92 -7.91 -12.44
CA THR A 221 8.00 -6.46 -12.25
C THR A 221 8.45 -6.08 -10.84
N ILE A 222 7.87 -6.71 -9.80
CA ILE A 222 8.18 -6.39 -8.40
C ILE A 222 9.61 -6.82 -8.02
N GLN A 223 10.10 -7.93 -8.54
CA GLN A 223 11.46 -8.46 -8.30
C GLN A 223 12.58 -7.48 -8.67
N CYS A 224 12.29 -6.53 -9.54
CA CYS A 224 13.25 -5.49 -9.91
C CYS A 224 13.61 -4.55 -8.75
N PHE A 225 12.76 -4.43 -7.73
CA PHE A 225 12.95 -3.52 -6.59
C PHE A 225 13.63 -4.23 -5.41
N ARG A 226 14.87 -4.64 -5.58
CA ARG A 226 15.62 -5.51 -4.64
C ARG A 226 15.83 -4.95 -3.23
N ASN A 227 15.64 -3.65 -3.05
CA ASN A 227 15.81 -2.96 -1.76
C ASN A 227 14.50 -2.79 -0.97
N LEU A 228 13.42 -3.47 -1.40
CA LEU A 228 12.15 -3.44 -0.68
C LEU A 228 12.28 -4.01 0.73
N VAL A 229 11.71 -3.27 1.67
CA VAL A 229 11.62 -3.60 3.10
C VAL A 229 10.18 -3.93 3.49
N ASP A 230 9.20 -3.22 2.92
CA ASP A 230 7.76 -3.47 3.10
C ASP A 230 7.10 -3.64 1.72
N LEU A 231 6.58 -4.83 1.47
CA LEU A 231 5.81 -5.15 0.28
C LEU A 231 4.40 -5.55 0.67
N ARG A 232 3.41 -4.83 0.14
CA ARG A 232 1.99 -5.18 0.29
C ARG A 232 1.32 -5.22 -1.06
N VAL A 233 0.76 -6.37 -1.39
CA VAL A 233 -0.07 -6.56 -2.59
C VAL A 233 -1.39 -7.15 -2.15
N ARG A 234 -2.41 -6.31 -2.03
CA ARG A 234 -3.76 -6.70 -1.64
C ARG A 234 -4.68 -6.71 -2.83
N VAL A 235 -5.33 -7.83 -3.07
CA VAL A 235 -6.19 -8.04 -4.22
C VAL A 235 -7.56 -8.48 -3.75
N HIS A 236 -8.58 -7.71 -4.07
CA HIS A 236 -9.95 -8.08 -3.74
C HIS A 236 -10.41 -9.25 -4.63
N CYS A 237 -10.81 -10.34 -4.00
CA CYS A 237 -11.49 -11.42 -4.70
C CYS A 237 -12.99 -11.11 -4.80
N PRO A 238 -13.63 -11.45 -5.94
CA PRO A 238 -15.06 -11.27 -6.10
C PRO A 238 -15.85 -11.94 -4.96
N SER A 239 -17.01 -11.39 -4.65
CA SER A 239 -17.88 -11.89 -3.60
C SER A 239 -18.19 -13.38 -3.76
N ARG A 240 -18.69 -14.06 -2.68
CA ARG A 240 -19.03 -15.50 -2.70
C ARG A 240 -19.95 -15.90 -3.85
N ASP A 241 -20.83 -15.01 -4.28
CA ASP A 241 -21.86 -15.27 -5.27
C ASP A 241 -21.37 -15.13 -6.71
N GLU A 242 -20.23 -14.49 -6.93
CA GLU A 242 -19.65 -14.36 -8.26
C GLU A 242 -18.87 -15.63 -8.62
N ARG A 243 -19.21 -16.22 -9.77
CA ARG A 243 -18.53 -17.42 -10.31
C ARG A 243 -17.07 -17.16 -10.78
N GLY A 244 -16.46 -16.11 -10.28
CA GLY A 244 -15.10 -15.72 -10.63
C GLY A 244 -14.02 -16.59 -9.97
N GLN A 245 -12.88 -16.72 -10.63
CA GLN A 245 -11.66 -17.30 -10.08
C GLN A 245 -11.03 -16.33 -9.05
N CYS A 246 -10.16 -16.86 -8.18
CA CYS A 246 -9.35 -16.03 -7.30
C CYS A 246 -8.46 -15.10 -8.15
N ASN A 247 -8.42 -13.83 -7.79
CA ASN A 247 -7.60 -12.84 -8.50
C ASN A 247 -6.12 -12.91 -8.10
N PHE A 248 -5.80 -13.62 -7.03
CA PHE A 248 -4.44 -13.92 -6.62
C PHE A 248 -4.02 -15.25 -7.25
N LYS A 249 -3.26 -15.17 -8.36
CA LYS A 249 -2.90 -16.32 -9.22
C LYS A 249 -1.45 -16.75 -9.06
N LEU A 250 -0.77 -16.30 -8.01
CA LEU A 250 0.59 -16.73 -7.73
C LEU A 250 0.60 -18.15 -7.18
N ASN A 251 1.53 -18.96 -7.66
CA ASN A 251 1.83 -20.29 -7.14
C ASN A 251 3.06 -20.25 -6.20
N ASN A 252 3.49 -21.40 -5.71
CA ASN A 252 4.62 -21.50 -4.78
C ASN A 252 5.95 -21.09 -5.45
N ASP A 253 6.13 -21.37 -6.74
CA ASP A 253 7.34 -21.01 -7.47
C ASP A 253 7.44 -19.49 -7.65
N ASP A 254 6.33 -18.83 -7.96
CA ASP A 254 6.29 -17.37 -8.06
C ASP A 254 6.67 -16.71 -6.72
N ILE A 255 6.21 -17.28 -5.61
CA ILE A 255 6.55 -16.80 -4.26
C ILE A 255 8.03 -17.09 -3.94
N ALA A 256 8.55 -18.23 -4.36
CA ALA A 256 9.97 -18.55 -4.18
C ALA A 256 10.87 -17.58 -4.95
N GLU A 257 10.55 -17.30 -6.20
CA GLU A 257 11.26 -16.31 -7.00
C GLU A 257 11.22 -14.91 -6.36
N LEU A 258 10.05 -14.51 -5.84
CA LEU A 258 9.91 -13.24 -5.13
C LEU A 258 10.79 -13.19 -3.88
N ALA A 259 10.81 -14.26 -3.07
CA ALA A 259 11.62 -14.37 -1.87
C ALA A 259 13.12 -14.32 -2.18
N MET A 260 13.57 -15.02 -3.22
CA MET A 260 14.97 -14.99 -3.68
C MET A 260 15.41 -13.59 -4.13
N ALA A 261 14.52 -12.83 -4.78
CA ALA A 261 14.84 -11.49 -5.27
C ALA A 261 14.84 -10.43 -4.15
N LEU A 262 13.94 -10.56 -3.15
CA LEU A 262 13.64 -9.51 -2.17
C LEU A 262 14.18 -9.84 -0.76
N THR A 263 15.48 -10.09 -0.66
CA THR A 263 16.15 -10.54 0.59
C THR A 263 16.15 -9.49 1.72
N GLN A 264 15.77 -8.24 1.44
CA GLN A 264 15.73 -7.16 2.44
C GLN A 264 14.37 -7.00 3.11
N LEU A 265 13.36 -7.82 2.73
CA LEU A 265 12.01 -7.73 3.27
C LEU A 265 11.98 -7.92 4.78
N GLN A 266 11.26 -7.03 5.46
CA GLN A 266 10.89 -7.12 6.87
C GLN A 266 9.38 -7.35 7.05
N SER A 267 8.58 -6.90 6.07
CA SER A 267 7.13 -7.06 6.04
C SER A 267 6.68 -7.49 4.64
N LEU A 268 5.94 -8.59 4.57
CA LEU A 268 5.37 -9.11 3.34
C LEU A 268 3.87 -9.38 3.54
N VAL A 269 3.04 -8.75 2.72
CA VAL A 269 1.59 -8.94 2.73
C VAL A 269 1.13 -9.26 1.32
N LEU A 270 0.65 -10.48 1.09
CA LEU A 270 0.22 -10.97 -0.21
C LEU A 270 -1.21 -11.54 -0.16
N GLY A 271 -2.04 -11.09 -1.08
CA GLY A 271 -3.42 -11.54 -1.19
C GLY A 271 -4.41 -10.69 -0.37
N TYR A 272 -5.64 -11.18 -0.26
CA TYR A 272 -6.77 -10.56 0.47
C TYR A 272 -7.67 -11.67 1.02
N PRO A 273 -8.51 -11.44 2.02
CA PRO A 273 -9.48 -12.43 2.44
C PRO A 273 -10.29 -12.96 1.26
N CYS A 274 -10.06 -14.22 0.89
CA CYS A 274 -10.78 -14.91 -0.16
C CYS A 274 -11.47 -16.11 0.48
N PHE A 275 -12.79 -16.18 0.30
CA PHE A 275 -13.58 -17.31 0.81
C PHE A 275 -13.52 -18.54 -0.11
N LYS A 276 -12.87 -18.42 -1.26
CA LYS A 276 -12.69 -19.51 -2.23
C LYS A 276 -11.32 -20.12 -2.00
N ASN A 277 -11.26 -21.39 -1.68
CA ASN A 277 -10.00 -22.13 -1.55
C ASN A 277 -9.44 -22.49 -2.94
N THR A 278 -9.34 -21.48 -3.83
CA THR A 278 -8.91 -21.65 -5.23
C THR A 278 -7.60 -20.94 -5.56
N CYS A 279 -6.91 -20.40 -4.55
CA CYS A 279 -5.57 -19.86 -4.77
C CYS A 279 -4.57 -21.01 -5.04
N LEU A 280 -3.53 -20.69 -5.80
CA LEU A 280 -2.50 -21.67 -6.17
C LEU A 280 -1.37 -21.77 -5.15
N THR A 281 -1.29 -20.80 -4.23
CA THR A 281 -0.28 -20.75 -3.18
C THR A 281 -0.68 -21.66 -2.04
N THR A 282 0.16 -22.62 -1.69
CA THR A 282 -0.03 -23.52 -0.55
C THR A 282 0.97 -23.21 0.57
N ILE A 283 0.90 -23.95 1.68
CA ILE A 283 1.84 -23.80 2.80
C ILE A 283 3.30 -24.03 2.38
N ALA A 284 3.54 -24.75 1.28
CA ALA A 284 4.87 -25.00 0.75
C ALA A 284 5.65 -23.71 0.39
N CYS A 285 4.96 -22.62 0.11
CA CYS A 285 5.61 -21.32 -0.13
C CYS A 285 6.35 -20.76 1.11
N LEU A 286 6.03 -21.24 2.31
CA LEU A 286 6.67 -20.78 3.54
C LEU A 286 8.15 -21.17 3.61
N LEU A 287 8.52 -22.29 2.99
CA LEU A 287 9.90 -22.77 2.96
C LEU A 287 10.85 -21.78 2.26
N PRO A 288 10.65 -21.42 0.98
CA PRO A 288 11.52 -20.45 0.33
C PRO A 288 11.53 -19.08 1.01
N ILE A 289 10.41 -18.66 1.61
CA ILE A 289 10.36 -17.42 2.39
C ILE A 289 11.28 -17.53 3.62
N SER A 290 11.24 -18.64 4.36
CA SER A 290 12.07 -18.85 5.53
C SER A 290 13.57 -18.87 5.24
N VAL A 291 13.94 -19.34 4.05
CA VAL A 291 15.33 -19.46 3.60
C VAL A 291 15.90 -18.14 3.08
N HIS A 292 15.14 -17.46 2.24
CA HIS A 292 15.66 -16.31 1.51
C HIS A 292 15.37 -14.95 2.17
N CYS A 293 14.31 -14.85 2.99
CA CYS A 293 13.93 -13.61 3.65
C CYS A 293 14.46 -13.54 5.09
N SER A 294 15.78 -13.52 5.28
CA SER A 294 16.44 -13.56 6.59
C SER A 294 16.15 -12.37 7.51
N LYS A 295 15.46 -11.33 7.02
CA LYS A 295 15.08 -10.14 7.80
C LYS A 295 13.58 -10.04 8.04
N LEU A 296 12.78 -10.98 7.52
CA LEU A 296 11.33 -10.92 7.56
C LEU A 296 10.83 -11.14 8.99
N ARG A 297 10.03 -10.20 9.47
CA ARG A 297 9.40 -10.23 10.81
C ARG A 297 7.90 -10.40 10.73
N LYS A 298 7.29 -9.91 9.65
CA LYS A 298 5.84 -9.94 9.44
C LYS A 298 5.52 -10.56 8.10
N LEU A 299 4.74 -11.65 8.12
CA LEU A 299 4.17 -12.28 6.94
C LEU A 299 2.65 -12.32 7.06
N LYS A 300 1.94 -11.85 6.04
CA LYS A 300 0.50 -12.09 5.90
C LYS A 300 0.25 -12.58 4.48
N ILE A 301 -0.34 -13.76 4.36
CA ILE A 301 -0.47 -14.43 3.07
C ILE A 301 -1.80 -15.18 2.93
N HIS A 302 -2.29 -15.26 1.71
CA HIS A 302 -3.44 -16.08 1.36
C HIS A 302 -2.96 -17.46 0.90
N LEU A 303 -3.47 -18.53 1.54
CA LEU A 303 -3.04 -19.91 1.30
C LEU A 303 -4.23 -20.78 0.88
N ASN A 304 -3.97 -21.76 0.03
CA ASN A 304 -4.82 -22.92 -0.17
C ASN A 304 -4.47 -23.97 0.90
N THR A 305 -5.44 -24.32 1.71
CA THR A 305 -5.26 -25.25 2.83
C THR A 305 -5.82 -26.63 2.59
N THR A 306 -6.23 -26.95 1.35
CA THR A 306 -6.90 -28.21 1.03
C THR A 306 -6.07 -29.42 1.43
N ASN A 307 -4.74 -29.37 1.23
CA ASN A 307 -3.82 -30.48 1.49
C ASN A 307 -2.70 -30.05 2.47
N ILE A 308 -3.01 -29.15 3.42
CA ILE A 308 -2.00 -28.49 4.27
C ILE A 308 -1.12 -29.48 5.05
N VAL A 309 -1.68 -30.58 5.54
CA VAL A 309 -0.96 -31.62 6.31
C VAL A 309 0.05 -32.36 5.44
N ASP A 310 -0.38 -32.78 4.24
CA ASP A 310 0.50 -33.51 3.31
C ASP A 310 1.57 -32.59 2.76
N ASP A 311 1.21 -31.34 2.44
CA ASP A 311 2.18 -30.33 1.99
C ASP A 311 3.25 -30.09 3.07
N LEU A 312 2.87 -29.95 4.35
CA LEU A 312 3.83 -29.79 5.44
C LEU A 312 4.69 -31.04 5.66
N ARG A 313 4.09 -32.22 5.62
CA ARG A 313 4.84 -33.47 5.74
C ARG A 313 5.91 -33.57 4.65
N ASN A 314 5.53 -33.29 3.39
CA ASN A 314 6.47 -33.28 2.27
C ASN A 314 7.62 -32.28 2.48
N ILE A 315 7.33 -31.07 3.01
CA ILE A 315 8.35 -30.08 3.34
C ILE A 315 9.30 -30.59 4.42
N LEU A 316 8.76 -31.14 5.49
CA LEU A 316 9.56 -31.60 6.63
C LEU A 316 10.42 -32.83 6.29
N GLU A 317 10.00 -33.66 5.34
CA GLU A 317 10.71 -34.83 4.85
C GLU A 317 11.71 -34.49 3.71
N ASP A 318 11.62 -33.30 3.11
CA ASP A 318 12.52 -32.86 2.04
C ASP A 318 13.97 -32.82 2.53
N PRO A 319 14.90 -33.54 1.89
CA PRO A 319 16.32 -33.51 2.26
C PRO A 319 16.93 -32.10 2.21
N GLN A 320 16.46 -31.23 1.31
CA GLN A 320 16.90 -29.85 1.25
C GLN A 320 16.47 -29.08 2.49
N PHE A 321 15.25 -29.28 2.98
CA PHE A 321 14.78 -28.66 4.23
C PHE A 321 15.61 -29.10 5.43
N GLN A 322 15.98 -30.38 5.51
CA GLN A 322 16.82 -30.89 6.59
C GLN A 322 18.21 -30.24 6.59
N GLN A 323 18.79 -29.99 5.42
CA GLN A 323 20.04 -29.22 5.31
C GLN A 323 19.88 -27.76 5.71
N LEU A 324 18.74 -27.13 5.36
CA LEU A 324 18.44 -25.74 5.66
C LEU A 324 18.14 -25.52 7.15
N ARG A 325 17.78 -26.56 7.92
CA ARG A 325 17.56 -26.46 9.40
C ARG A 325 18.80 -25.94 10.14
N SER A 326 19.99 -26.13 9.59
CA SER A 326 21.25 -25.64 10.19
C SER A 326 21.56 -24.17 9.89
N LEU A 327 20.85 -23.55 8.95
CA LEU A 327 21.06 -22.15 8.59
C LEU A 327 20.35 -21.20 9.57
N PRO A 328 20.81 -19.93 9.66
CA PRO A 328 20.10 -18.91 10.41
C PRO A 328 18.66 -18.78 9.90
N LYS A 329 17.72 -19.03 10.79
CA LYS A 329 16.31 -19.04 10.44
C LYS A 329 15.75 -17.61 10.34
N CYS A 330 14.74 -17.47 9.49
CA CYS A 330 13.97 -16.25 9.35
C CYS A 330 13.40 -15.80 10.74
N PRO A 331 13.63 -14.55 11.17
CA PRO A 331 13.17 -14.05 12.47
C PRO A 331 11.70 -13.65 12.43
N LEU A 332 10.85 -14.45 11.79
CA LEU A 332 9.43 -14.19 11.66
C LEU A 332 8.77 -14.23 13.04
N THR A 333 8.17 -13.11 13.45
CA THR A 333 7.44 -12.99 14.72
C THR A 333 5.93 -12.96 14.52
N TYR A 334 5.44 -12.59 13.36
CA TYR A 334 4.02 -12.52 13.03
C TYR A 334 3.71 -13.28 11.74
N LEU A 335 2.81 -14.25 11.81
CA LEU A 335 2.24 -14.93 10.65
C LEU A 335 0.72 -14.74 10.63
N GLY A 336 0.21 -14.06 9.64
CA GLY A 336 -1.22 -13.93 9.39
C GLY A 336 -1.65 -14.76 8.19
N VAL A 337 -2.73 -15.51 8.36
CA VAL A 337 -3.39 -16.20 7.26
C VAL A 337 -4.76 -15.56 7.06
N TYR A 338 -5.04 -15.14 5.83
CA TYR A 338 -6.34 -14.57 5.54
C TYR A 338 -7.44 -15.62 5.70
N ARG A 339 -8.70 -15.19 5.69
CA ARG A 339 -9.93 -16.01 5.85
C ARG A 339 -9.97 -17.24 4.94
N THR A 340 -8.99 -18.11 5.09
CA THR A 340 -8.89 -19.38 4.38
C THR A 340 -9.53 -20.44 5.29
N PRO A 341 -10.49 -21.22 4.81
CA PRO A 341 -11.09 -22.27 5.60
C PRO A 341 -10.03 -23.30 6.01
N LEU A 342 -9.92 -23.59 7.29
CA LEU A 342 -9.07 -24.65 7.82
C LEU A 342 -9.98 -25.74 8.44
N ARG A 343 -9.96 -26.94 7.85
CA ARG A 343 -10.73 -28.08 8.32
C ARG A 343 -9.77 -29.21 8.68
N LEU A 344 -9.36 -29.25 9.92
CA LEU A 344 -8.44 -30.25 10.44
C LEU A 344 -9.05 -30.90 11.69
N ASP A 345 -8.72 -32.15 11.93
CA ASP A 345 -8.94 -32.79 13.22
C ASP A 345 -7.82 -32.38 14.20
N GLU A 346 -7.93 -32.79 15.46
CA GLU A 346 -7.01 -32.39 16.53
C GLU A 346 -5.57 -32.88 16.27
N SER A 347 -5.40 -34.07 15.70
CA SER A 347 -4.08 -34.64 15.40
C SER A 347 -3.39 -33.93 14.24
N ASP A 348 -4.16 -33.51 13.27
CA ASP A 348 -3.70 -32.76 12.11
C ASP A 348 -3.32 -31.32 12.51
N LEU A 349 -4.09 -30.70 13.41
CA LEU A 349 -3.77 -29.38 13.98
C LEU A 349 -2.41 -29.40 14.68
N GLU A 350 -2.14 -30.42 15.51
CA GLU A 350 -0.84 -30.56 16.19
C GLU A 350 0.30 -30.72 15.19
N THR A 351 0.09 -31.52 14.14
CA THR A 351 1.07 -31.71 13.07
C THR A 351 1.38 -30.39 12.35
N VAL A 352 0.34 -29.61 12.03
CA VAL A 352 0.49 -28.31 11.37
C VAL A 352 1.18 -27.31 12.29
N ALA A 353 0.83 -27.27 13.59
CA ALA A 353 1.48 -26.40 14.56
C ALA A 353 2.98 -26.67 14.68
N LYS A 354 3.36 -27.94 14.83
CA LYS A 354 4.77 -28.37 14.88
C LYS A 354 5.52 -27.97 13.60
N GLY A 355 4.94 -28.23 12.44
CA GLY A 355 5.54 -27.88 11.15
C GLY A 355 5.79 -26.38 11.01
N ILE A 356 4.83 -25.54 11.40
CA ILE A 356 4.99 -24.08 11.34
C ILE A 356 6.07 -23.60 12.31
N VAL A 357 6.14 -24.14 13.54
CA VAL A 357 7.17 -23.80 14.53
C VAL A 357 8.56 -24.26 14.06
N ASP A 358 8.64 -25.42 13.41
CA ASP A 358 9.89 -25.91 12.83
C ASP A 358 10.42 -24.98 11.72
N ILE A 359 9.53 -24.43 10.88
CA ILE A 359 9.88 -23.49 9.83
C ILE A 359 10.23 -22.10 10.42
N PHE A 360 9.44 -21.64 11.40
CA PHE A 360 9.59 -20.30 12.01
C PHE A 360 9.66 -20.36 13.54
N PRO A 361 10.81 -20.74 14.13
CA PRO A 361 10.93 -20.91 15.58
C PRO A 361 10.80 -19.61 16.38
N SER A 362 10.92 -18.45 15.74
CA SER A 362 10.74 -17.13 16.37
C SER A 362 9.29 -16.62 16.34
N LEU A 363 8.35 -17.41 15.80
CA LEU A 363 6.96 -17.00 15.63
C LEU A 363 6.29 -16.81 17.00
N THR A 364 5.81 -15.59 17.31
CA THR A 364 5.15 -15.26 18.58
C THR A 364 3.69 -14.92 18.41
N ASP A 365 3.29 -14.50 17.24
CA ASP A 365 1.94 -14.00 16.98
C ASP A 365 1.42 -14.64 15.70
N PHE A 366 0.26 -15.28 15.81
CA PHE A 366 -0.39 -15.96 14.71
C PHE A 366 -1.83 -15.44 14.58
N ASP A 367 -2.18 -14.89 13.42
CA ASP A 367 -3.50 -14.29 13.15
C ASP A 367 -4.27 -15.10 12.10
N GLY A 368 -5.42 -15.62 12.51
CA GLY A 368 -6.37 -16.31 11.64
C GLY A 368 -7.81 -16.05 12.09
N PHE A 369 -8.75 -16.07 11.16
CA PHE A 369 -10.13 -15.63 11.42
C PHE A 369 -11.13 -16.73 11.77
N GLU A 370 -10.79 -18.00 11.56
CA GLU A 370 -11.68 -19.14 11.85
C GLU A 370 -11.25 -19.84 13.12
N GLU A 371 -12.18 -20.54 13.73
CA GLU A 371 -11.97 -21.24 15.02
C GLU A 371 -10.75 -22.19 14.99
N SER A 372 -10.60 -22.95 13.89
CA SER A 372 -9.44 -23.83 13.71
C SER A 372 -8.10 -23.09 13.66
N TRP A 373 -8.07 -21.86 13.11
CA TRP A 373 -6.86 -21.03 13.13
C TRP A 373 -6.58 -20.47 14.52
N ILE A 374 -7.61 -20.15 15.31
CA ILE A 374 -7.47 -19.70 16.69
C ILE A 374 -6.90 -20.84 17.56
N GLU A 375 -7.42 -22.06 17.36
CA GLU A 375 -6.92 -23.24 18.04
C GLU A 375 -5.47 -23.56 17.65
N LEU A 376 -5.13 -23.45 16.37
CA LEU A 376 -3.76 -23.59 15.88
C LEU A 376 -2.82 -22.56 16.53
N SER A 377 -3.27 -21.31 16.65
CA SER A 377 -2.51 -20.26 17.35
C SER A 377 -2.21 -20.63 18.80
N ARG A 378 -3.21 -21.19 19.50
CA ARG A 378 -3.05 -21.67 20.89
C ARG A 378 -2.01 -22.79 20.97
N GLN A 379 -2.11 -23.80 20.09
CA GLN A 379 -1.14 -24.90 20.06
C GLN A 379 0.29 -24.46 19.75
N ILE A 380 0.47 -23.49 18.82
CA ILE A 380 1.79 -22.90 18.56
C ILE A 380 2.36 -22.24 19.82
N THR A 381 1.53 -21.54 20.59
CA THR A 381 1.94 -20.92 21.85
C THR A 381 2.34 -21.97 22.89
N ASP A 382 1.51 -23.01 23.09
CA ASP A 382 1.76 -24.11 24.05
C ASP A 382 3.06 -24.85 23.70
N LEU A 383 3.33 -25.14 22.44
CA LEU A 383 4.56 -25.81 21.99
C LEU A 383 5.82 -24.99 22.29
N ARG A 384 5.74 -23.68 22.29
CA ARG A 384 6.86 -22.79 22.59
C ARG A 384 7.13 -22.68 24.08
N GLU A 385 6.06 -22.49 24.87
CA GLU A 385 6.18 -22.40 26.33
C GLU A 385 6.65 -23.73 26.96
N GLY A 386 6.28 -24.87 26.36
CA GLY A 386 6.74 -26.19 26.78
C GLY A 386 8.17 -26.56 26.36
N SER A 387 8.81 -25.69 25.50
CA SER A 387 10.18 -25.91 25.01
C SER A 387 11.23 -25.06 25.75
N GLU A 388 10.82 -24.18 26.67
CA GLU A 388 11.68 -23.42 27.59
C GLU A 388 11.87 -24.19 28.90
#